data_7873b88d16bc378514f4d61351d1cb87
#
_entry.id   7873b88d16bc378514f4d61351d1cb87
#
_cell.length_a   1.000
_cell.length_b   1.000
_cell.length_c   1.000
_cell.angle_alpha   90.00
_cell.angle_beta   90.00
_cell.angle_gamma   90.00
#
_symmetry.space_group_name_H-M   'P 1'
#
loop_
_entity.id
_entity.type
_entity.pdbx_description
1 polymer ?
#
loop_
_entity_poly.entity_id
_entity_poly.type
_entity_poly.pdbx_seq_one_letter_code
_entity_poly.pdbx_strand_id
1 'polypeptide(L)'
;MGGYFAAVSKEDCVFDLFFGVDYHSHLGTRRAGMAVYDPETGFDKAIHNIENAPFRTKFTKESQEMHGTMGIGCISDFEAQPILVRSHHGTFAITTVGKINNADAIVDEIIGTNAHFFEMHNGEINPTELVAALIDQKENFVEGIRYAQDVIDGSMSMLLLTPKGVYAARDKLGRTPIVLGKKTDGYCASFESFAYLNLGYTDDRELGPGEIVVLTPDGVQQLVAPGKKMKICTFLWVYYGYPSSSYQGISVEKMRYHCGELLAGRDNAKPDIVAGVPDSGIAHAIGYANDSGIPFSRPFVKYTPTWPRSFMPPNQTKRNLIAKMKLIPVHDLIEGKSLLLIDDSIVRGTQLRETTEFLYASGAKEVHIRPACPPLLFGCKYLNFSRSTSEMELITRRVILELEGGDPTKEVLAEYADPDSEKYAAMVKKIGEKLHFTSLRYHRLDDMIASVGIPADQLCTYCWNGKE
;
A
#
# COMPACT_ATOMS: atom_id res chain seq x y z
N MET A 1 3.25 -2.49 4.08
CA MET A 1 2.17 -1.53 4.40
C MET A 1 1.12 -2.29 5.22
N GLY A 2 -0.01 -1.72 5.50
CA GLY A 2 -1.11 -2.38 6.18
C GLY A 2 -2.44 -1.83 5.69
N GLY A 3 -3.53 -2.43 6.11
CA GLY A 3 -4.88 -1.97 5.87
C GLY A 3 -5.75 -2.28 7.08
N TYR A 4 -6.81 -1.53 7.25
CA TYR A 4 -7.71 -1.66 8.39
C TYR A 4 -9.17 -1.68 7.96
N PHE A 5 -9.98 -2.26 8.82
CA PHE A 5 -11.43 -2.29 8.69
C PHE A 5 -12.09 -2.09 10.07
N ALA A 6 -13.20 -1.37 10.09
CA ALA A 6 -14.07 -1.25 11.24
C ALA A 6 -15.50 -1.56 10.85
N ALA A 7 -16.25 -2.16 11.75
CA ALA A 7 -17.68 -2.35 11.62
C ALA A 7 -18.40 -1.93 12.92
N VAL A 8 -19.52 -1.28 12.76
CA VAL A 8 -20.48 -1.00 13.86
C VAL A 8 -21.86 -1.41 13.39
N SER A 9 -22.59 -2.16 14.22
CA SER A 9 -23.89 -2.73 13.86
C SER A 9 -24.84 -2.78 15.06
N LYS A 10 -26.13 -2.80 14.80
CA LYS A 10 -27.16 -3.08 15.82
C LYS A 10 -27.18 -4.54 16.24
N GLU A 11 -26.60 -5.41 15.43
CA GLU A 11 -26.42 -6.82 15.67
C GLU A 11 -24.93 -7.17 15.75
N ASP A 12 -24.60 -8.46 15.85
CA ASP A 12 -23.21 -8.92 15.85
C ASP A 12 -22.49 -8.53 14.55
N CYS A 13 -21.32 -7.88 14.66
CA CYS A 13 -20.55 -7.38 13.53
C CYS A 13 -19.31 -8.23 13.19
N VAL A 14 -19.07 -9.34 13.90
CA VAL A 14 -17.82 -10.12 13.77
C VAL A 14 -17.66 -10.71 12.38
N PHE A 15 -18.75 -11.14 11.73
CA PHE A 15 -18.69 -11.63 10.35
C PHE A 15 -18.21 -10.54 9.37
N ASP A 16 -18.78 -9.35 9.48
CA ASP A 16 -18.40 -8.22 8.64
C ASP A 16 -16.94 -7.80 8.90
N LEU A 17 -16.54 -7.75 10.17
CA LEU A 17 -15.18 -7.45 10.56
C LEU A 17 -14.18 -8.47 10.02
N PHE A 18 -14.46 -9.76 10.17
CA PHE A 18 -13.61 -10.84 9.69
C PHE A 18 -13.36 -10.76 8.19
N PHE A 19 -14.40 -10.68 7.38
CA PHE A 19 -14.24 -10.59 5.94
C PHE A 19 -13.72 -9.21 5.48
N GLY A 20 -14.12 -8.13 6.15
CA GLY A 20 -13.60 -6.81 5.88
C GLY A 20 -12.08 -6.74 6.08
N VAL A 21 -11.54 -7.34 7.14
CA VAL A 21 -10.09 -7.47 7.36
C VAL A 21 -9.44 -8.39 6.34
N ASP A 22 -10.04 -9.56 6.05
CA ASP A 22 -9.51 -10.50 5.06
C ASP A 22 -9.32 -9.90 3.68
N TYR A 23 -10.23 -9.04 3.24
CA TYR A 23 -10.12 -8.31 1.98
C TYR A 23 -8.91 -7.36 1.90
N HIS A 24 -8.26 -7.05 3.02
CA HIS A 24 -7.02 -6.28 3.06
C HIS A 24 -5.75 -7.16 3.03
N SER A 25 -5.87 -8.48 2.88
CA SER A 25 -4.73 -9.42 2.90
C SER A 25 -3.67 -9.18 1.82
N HIS A 26 -3.99 -8.44 0.76
CA HIS A 26 -3.02 -8.03 -0.27
C HIS A 26 -2.07 -6.92 0.21
N LEU A 27 -2.46 -6.16 1.25
CA LEU A 27 -1.69 -5.02 1.78
C LEU A 27 -0.63 -5.40 2.81
N GLY A 28 -0.69 -6.61 3.37
CA GLY A 28 0.27 -7.08 4.35
C GLY A 28 0.29 -8.60 4.47
N THR A 29 1.37 -9.14 5.02
CA THR A 29 1.63 -10.60 5.00
C THR A 29 2.21 -11.16 6.28
N ARG A 30 2.36 -10.35 7.33
CA ARG A 30 3.02 -10.83 8.55
C ARG A 30 2.09 -10.99 9.72
N ARG A 31 1.29 -9.99 10.00
CA ARG A 31 0.44 -9.95 11.19
C ARG A 31 -0.96 -9.51 10.81
N ALA A 32 -1.91 -9.98 11.56
CA ALA A 32 -3.28 -9.51 11.50
C ALA A 32 -3.88 -9.54 12.90
N GLY A 33 -4.88 -8.71 13.13
CA GLY A 33 -5.58 -8.69 14.38
C GLY A 33 -6.98 -8.14 14.24
N MET A 34 -7.82 -8.54 15.19
CA MET A 34 -9.19 -8.06 15.39
C MET A 34 -9.38 -7.73 16.86
N ALA A 35 -10.15 -6.69 17.15
CA ALA A 35 -10.66 -6.37 18.46
C ALA A 35 -12.13 -6.01 18.32
N VAL A 36 -12.97 -6.53 19.23
CA VAL A 36 -14.40 -6.28 19.27
C VAL A 36 -14.81 -5.77 20.64
N TYR A 37 -15.93 -5.08 20.69
CA TYR A 37 -16.57 -4.65 21.91
C TYR A 37 -18.03 -5.07 21.92
N ASP A 38 -18.41 -5.69 23.00
CA ASP A 38 -19.78 -6.04 23.34
C ASP A 38 -20.18 -5.37 24.66
N PRO A 39 -21.37 -4.77 24.77
CA PRO A 39 -21.79 -4.11 26.02
C PRO A 39 -21.88 -5.02 27.24
N GLU A 40 -22.12 -6.33 27.07
CA GLU A 40 -22.25 -7.29 28.15
C GLU A 40 -20.90 -7.90 28.55
N THR A 41 -20.08 -8.28 27.58
CA THR A 41 -18.82 -9.01 27.81
C THR A 41 -17.57 -8.14 27.79
N GLY A 42 -17.67 -6.92 27.25
CA GLY A 42 -16.56 -5.97 27.14
C GLY A 42 -15.73 -6.18 25.89
N PHE A 43 -14.40 -5.96 26.00
CA PHE A 43 -13.47 -6.09 24.89
C PHE A 43 -12.93 -7.52 24.77
N ASP A 44 -12.88 -8.01 23.53
CA ASP A 44 -12.13 -9.20 23.14
C ASP A 44 -11.16 -8.88 22.01
N LYS A 45 -10.01 -9.56 21.97
CA LYS A 45 -8.93 -9.28 21.02
C LYS A 45 -8.15 -10.53 20.63
N ALA A 46 -7.86 -10.67 19.34
CA ALA A 46 -6.96 -11.70 18.82
C ALA A 46 -5.96 -11.11 17.83
N ILE A 47 -4.72 -11.57 17.91
CA ILE A 47 -3.62 -11.20 16.98
C ILE A 47 -2.88 -12.47 16.57
N HIS A 48 -2.66 -12.66 15.26
CA HIS A 48 -1.92 -13.80 14.74
C HIS A 48 -0.81 -13.40 13.77
N ASN A 49 0.23 -14.22 13.72
CA ASN A 49 1.18 -14.23 12.62
C ASN A 49 0.53 -14.95 11.43
N ILE A 50 0.47 -14.28 10.27
CA ILE A 50 -0.13 -14.78 9.03
C ILE A 50 0.91 -15.10 7.94
N GLU A 51 2.22 -15.13 8.30
CA GLU A 51 3.28 -15.43 7.33
C GLU A 51 3.17 -16.86 6.76
N ASN A 52 2.70 -17.80 7.58
CA ASN A 52 2.66 -19.23 7.26
C ASN A 52 1.28 -19.74 6.82
N ALA A 53 0.23 -18.96 7.00
CA ALA A 53 -1.13 -19.32 6.60
C ALA A 53 -1.98 -18.05 6.38
N PRO A 54 -2.95 -18.09 5.43
CA PRO A 54 -3.85 -16.96 5.16
C PRO A 54 -4.61 -16.52 6.41
N PHE A 55 -5.03 -15.25 6.42
CA PHE A 55 -5.84 -14.66 7.47
C PHE A 55 -7.05 -15.56 7.85
N ARG A 56 -7.85 -15.97 6.87
CA ARG A 56 -9.03 -16.83 7.08
C ARG A 56 -8.73 -18.07 7.90
N THR A 57 -7.62 -18.75 7.59
CA THR A 57 -7.22 -19.97 8.31
C THR A 57 -6.83 -19.69 9.76
N LYS A 58 -6.16 -18.57 10.00
CA LYS A 58 -5.69 -18.22 11.34
C LYS A 58 -6.80 -17.73 12.25
N PHE A 59 -7.81 -17.05 11.71
CA PHE A 59 -8.90 -16.44 12.46
C PHE A 59 -10.22 -17.22 12.38
N THR A 60 -10.21 -18.46 11.88
CA THR A 60 -11.43 -19.30 11.81
C THR A 60 -12.08 -19.50 13.19
N LYS A 61 -11.27 -19.71 14.24
CA LYS A 61 -11.77 -19.90 15.60
C LYS A 61 -12.39 -18.61 16.12
N GLU A 62 -11.67 -17.50 16.01
CA GLU A 62 -12.09 -16.18 16.46
C GLU A 62 -13.38 -15.74 15.76
N SER A 63 -13.54 -16.01 14.46
CA SER A 63 -14.78 -15.70 13.73
C SER A 63 -16.02 -16.43 14.21
N GLN A 64 -15.85 -17.47 15.04
CA GLN A 64 -16.94 -18.28 15.63
C GLN A 64 -17.14 -18.01 17.11
N GLU A 65 -16.10 -17.60 17.84
CA GLU A 65 -16.12 -17.44 19.29
C GLU A 65 -16.22 -15.98 19.75
N MET A 66 -15.70 -15.03 18.95
CA MET A 66 -15.81 -13.61 19.25
C MET A 66 -17.22 -13.10 18.94
N HIS A 67 -17.71 -12.18 19.78
CA HIS A 67 -18.97 -11.49 19.59
C HIS A 67 -18.82 -10.01 19.89
N GLY A 68 -19.58 -9.19 19.19
CA GLY A 68 -19.57 -7.75 19.44
C GLY A 68 -20.38 -6.97 18.41
N THR A 69 -20.90 -5.83 18.85
CA THR A 69 -21.65 -4.90 18.00
C THR A 69 -20.75 -3.83 17.36
N MET A 70 -19.50 -3.73 17.81
CA MET A 70 -18.50 -2.82 17.27
C MET A 70 -17.15 -3.51 17.23
N GLY A 71 -16.37 -3.28 16.18
CA GLY A 71 -15.05 -3.87 16.06
C GLY A 71 -14.13 -3.12 15.10
N ILE A 72 -12.82 -3.32 15.32
CA ILE A 72 -11.75 -2.87 14.43
C ILE A 72 -10.80 -4.02 14.16
N GLY A 73 -10.18 -4.02 12.99
CA GLY A 73 -9.14 -5.00 12.67
C GLY A 73 -8.19 -4.49 11.60
N CYS A 74 -7.08 -5.19 11.45
CA CYS A 74 -6.05 -4.79 10.49
C CYS A 74 -5.22 -5.97 10.00
N ILE A 75 -4.60 -5.74 8.85
CA ILE A 75 -3.45 -6.46 8.33
C ILE A 75 -2.23 -5.55 8.47
N SER A 76 -1.09 -6.06 8.96
CA SER A 76 0.15 -5.30 9.12
C SER A 76 1.37 -6.11 8.69
N ASP A 77 2.38 -5.43 8.15
CA ASP A 77 3.69 -6.02 7.86
C ASP A 77 4.73 -5.77 8.98
N PHE A 78 4.40 -4.97 9.96
CA PHE A 78 5.34 -4.50 10.96
C PHE A 78 4.92 -4.90 12.37
N GLU A 79 4.09 -4.12 13.01
CA GLU A 79 3.70 -4.24 14.40
C GLU A 79 2.49 -5.15 14.62
N ALA A 80 2.40 -5.69 15.83
CA ALA A 80 1.23 -6.40 16.30
C ALA A 80 0.15 -5.39 16.70
N GLN A 81 -1.04 -5.50 16.13
CA GLN A 81 -2.20 -4.63 16.40
C GLN A 81 -3.51 -5.34 16.04
N PRO A 82 -4.70 -4.95 16.58
CA PRO A 82 -4.94 -3.78 17.43
C PRO A 82 -4.29 -3.88 18.82
N ILE A 83 -3.91 -2.74 19.40
CA ILE A 83 -3.47 -2.67 20.79
C ILE A 83 -4.65 -2.32 21.68
N LEU A 84 -4.86 -3.06 22.78
CA LEU A 84 -5.85 -2.75 23.81
C LEU A 84 -5.16 -1.96 24.93
N VAL A 85 -5.67 -0.77 25.20
CA VAL A 85 -5.11 0.17 26.17
C VAL A 85 -6.11 0.45 27.27
N ARG A 86 -5.61 0.59 28.50
CA ARG A 86 -6.36 1.11 29.64
C ARG A 86 -5.70 2.41 30.11
N SER A 87 -6.43 3.51 30.00
CA SER A 87 -5.93 4.84 30.37
C SER A 87 -6.97 5.65 31.13
N HIS A 88 -6.74 6.93 31.34
CA HIS A 88 -7.71 7.85 31.94
C HIS A 88 -8.95 8.06 31.05
N HIS A 89 -8.85 7.82 29.75
CA HIS A 89 -10.02 7.79 28.84
C HIS A 89 -10.89 6.54 28.98
N GLY A 90 -10.49 5.59 29.82
CA GLY A 90 -11.09 4.26 29.92
C GLY A 90 -10.32 3.22 29.11
N THR A 91 -11.00 2.12 28.78
CA THR A 91 -10.44 1.06 27.92
C THR A 91 -10.81 1.35 26.46
N PHE A 92 -9.83 1.24 25.57
CA PHE A 92 -10.02 1.35 24.11
C PHE A 92 -9.06 0.44 23.36
N ALA A 93 -9.39 0.08 22.12
CA ALA A 93 -8.48 -0.58 21.21
C ALA A 93 -8.11 0.37 20.06
N ILE A 94 -6.88 0.28 19.54
CA ILE A 94 -6.40 1.14 18.47
C ILE A 94 -5.68 0.32 17.39
N THR A 95 -5.89 0.70 16.12
CA THR A 95 -5.10 0.25 14.97
C THR A 95 -4.70 1.45 14.12
N THR A 96 -3.51 1.36 13.53
CA THR A 96 -2.89 2.48 12.79
C THR A 96 -2.30 2.01 11.46
N VAL A 97 -2.30 2.90 10.48
CA VAL A 97 -1.56 2.74 9.22
C VAL A 97 -0.81 4.03 8.91
N GLY A 98 0.50 3.94 8.81
CA GLY A 98 1.34 5.10 8.53
C GLY A 98 2.81 4.85 8.86
N LYS A 99 3.56 5.93 9.00
CA LYS A 99 4.98 5.94 9.37
C LYS A 99 5.28 7.15 10.24
N ILE A 100 6.07 6.93 11.28
CA ILE A 100 6.55 7.97 12.21
C ILE A 100 8.05 8.08 12.00
N ASN A 101 8.53 9.22 11.48
CA ASN A 101 9.96 9.43 11.23
C ASN A 101 10.70 9.97 12.48
N ASN A 102 9.98 10.64 13.38
CA ASN A 102 10.51 11.21 14.61
C ASN A 102 10.17 10.37 15.86
N ALA A 103 10.03 9.05 15.69
CA ALA A 103 9.62 8.14 16.77
C ALA A 103 10.55 8.25 17.98
N ASP A 104 11.87 8.20 17.79
CA ASP A 104 12.84 8.25 18.88
C ASP A 104 12.71 9.54 19.71
N ALA A 105 12.55 10.69 19.05
CA ALA A 105 12.37 11.97 19.75
C ALA A 105 11.08 12.02 20.58
N ILE A 106 9.98 11.47 20.03
CA ILE A 106 8.71 11.38 20.75
C ILE A 106 8.83 10.43 21.94
N VAL A 107 9.49 9.29 21.76
CA VAL A 107 9.75 8.31 22.82
C VAL A 107 10.54 8.94 23.96
N ASP A 108 11.63 9.66 23.66
CA ASP A 108 12.47 10.34 24.67
C ASP A 108 11.67 11.38 25.47
N GLU A 109 10.79 12.14 24.79
CA GLU A 109 9.91 13.11 25.43
C GLU A 109 8.92 12.41 26.40
N ILE A 110 8.27 11.34 25.96
CA ILE A 110 7.28 10.60 26.76
C ILE A 110 7.95 9.91 27.95
N ILE A 111 9.08 9.24 27.76
CA ILE A 111 9.84 8.58 28.85
C ILE A 111 10.32 9.61 29.88
N GLY A 112 10.69 10.83 29.45
CA GLY A 112 11.06 11.93 30.32
C GLY A 112 9.95 12.32 31.30
N THR A 113 8.70 11.94 31.09
CA THR A 113 7.56 12.14 32.01
C THR A 113 7.27 10.93 32.93
N ASN A 114 8.21 9.97 33.05
CA ASN A 114 8.08 8.71 33.78
C ASN A 114 7.05 7.72 33.21
N ALA A 115 6.71 7.85 31.92
CA ALA A 115 5.94 6.86 31.20
C ALA A 115 6.83 5.70 30.74
N HIS A 116 6.23 4.63 30.28
CA HIS A 116 6.92 3.45 29.76
C HIS A 116 6.11 2.79 28.65
N PHE A 117 6.79 1.95 27.85
CA PHE A 117 6.20 1.22 26.75
C PHE A 117 6.33 -0.29 27.01
N PHE A 118 5.32 -1.07 26.61
CA PHE A 118 5.24 -2.53 26.83
C PHE A 118 5.38 -3.34 25.55
N GLU A 119 4.87 -2.82 24.43
CA GLU A 119 4.85 -3.53 23.15
C GLU A 119 6.11 -3.21 22.35
N MET A 120 7.16 -4.03 22.57
CA MET A 120 8.44 -3.88 21.91
C MET A 120 8.72 -5.07 20.97
N HIS A 121 9.35 -4.81 19.83
CA HIS A 121 9.83 -5.83 18.92
C HIS A 121 11.26 -5.52 18.45
N ASN A 122 12.18 -6.45 18.67
CA ASN A 122 13.61 -6.29 18.34
C ASN A 122 14.26 -5.01 18.92
N GLY A 123 13.82 -4.57 20.08
CA GLY A 123 14.33 -3.35 20.72
C GLY A 123 13.65 -2.05 20.27
N GLU A 124 12.73 -2.11 19.31
CA GLU A 124 11.94 -0.97 18.84
C GLU A 124 10.56 -0.97 19.50
N ILE A 125 10.06 0.23 19.83
CA ILE A 125 8.72 0.43 20.38
C ILE A 125 7.69 0.26 19.27
N ASN A 126 6.55 -0.34 19.61
CA ASN A 126 5.43 -0.47 18.68
C ASN A 126 4.87 0.92 18.31
N PRO A 127 4.89 1.32 17.03
CA PRO A 127 4.39 2.64 16.60
C PRO A 127 2.94 2.90 16.97
N THR A 128 2.09 1.85 17.00
CA THR A 128 0.68 1.98 17.40
C THR A 128 0.55 2.30 18.89
N GLU A 129 1.42 1.73 19.76
CA GLU A 129 1.48 2.10 21.17
C GLU A 129 1.95 3.55 21.37
N LEU A 130 2.94 3.98 20.57
CA LEU A 130 3.40 5.36 20.59
C LEU A 130 2.28 6.35 20.26
N VAL A 131 1.46 6.04 19.26
CA VAL A 131 0.28 6.86 18.92
C VAL A 131 -0.74 6.86 20.06
N ALA A 132 -0.99 5.71 20.69
CA ALA A 132 -1.88 5.63 21.85
C ALA A 132 -1.38 6.48 23.02
N ALA A 133 -0.07 6.47 23.28
CA ALA A 133 0.56 7.29 24.32
C ALA A 133 0.47 8.79 24.03
N LEU A 134 0.56 9.21 22.76
CA LEU A 134 0.33 10.61 22.37
C LEU A 134 -1.13 11.03 22.60
N ILE A 135 -2.08 10.17 22.24
CA ILE A 135 -3.50 10.42 22.44
C ILE A 135 -3.82 10.59 23.93
N ASP A 136 -3.20 9.77 24.77
CA ASP A 136 -3.42 9.76 26.21
C ASP A 136 -2.89 11.02 26.94
N GLN A 137 -2.10 11.86 26.28
CA GLN A 137 -1.61 13.13 26.85
C GLN A 137 -2.68 14.25 26.85
N LYS A 138 -3.84 14.06 26.27
CA LYS A 138 -4.89 15.07 26.16
C LYS A 138 -6.15 14.65 26.90
N GLU A 139 -7.07 15.61 27.13
CA GLU A 139 -8.25 15.38 27.96
C GLU A 139 -9.33 14.50 27.29
N ASN A 140 -9.34 14.45 25.96
CA ASN A 140 -10.29 13.65 25.21
C ASN A 140 -9.70 13.10 23.91
N PHE A 141 -10.34 12.07 23.33
CA PHE A 141 -9.83 11.41 22.12
C PHE A 141 -9.64 12.34 20.93
N VAL A 142 -10.53 13.32 20.73
CA VAL A 142 -10.44 14.22 19.57
C VAL A 142 -9.19 15.10 19.67
N GLU A 143 -8.95 15.68 20.82
CA GLU A 143 -7.75 16.48 21.09
C GLU A 143 -6.48 15.61 21.02
N GLY A 144 -6.53 14.40 21.56
CA GLY A 144 -5.42 13.44 21.52
C GLY A 144 -5.07 13.02 20.09
N ILE A 145 -6.06 12.69 19.27
CA ILE A 145 -5.86 12.34 17.87
C ILE A 145 -5.25 13.53 17.09
N ARG A 146 -5.78 14.73 17.28
CA ARG A 146 -5.22 15.95 16.64
C ARG A 146 -3.79 16.21 17.07
N TYR A 147 -3.52 16.08 18.36
CA TYR A 147 -2.17 16.23 18.88
C TYR A 147 -1.21 15.22 18.26
N ALA A 148 -1.57 13.94 18.20
CA ALA A 148 -0.77 12.93 17.53
C ALA A 148 -0.53 13.26 16.04
N GLN A 149 -1.56 13.72 15.31
CA GLN A 149 -1.43 14.15 13.92
C GLN A 149 -0.52 15.38 13.74
N ASP A 150 -0.42 16.26 14.74
CA ASP A 150 0.42 17.46 14.68
C ASP A 150 1.87 17.18 15.05
N VAL A 151 2.13 16.28 16.00
CA VAL A 151 3.48 15.94 16.49
C VAL A 151 4.20 14.97 15.58
N ILE A 152 3.48 14.05 14.94
CA ILE A 152 4.08 13.02 14.09
C ILE A 152 4.63 13.63 12.78
N ASP A 153 5.96 13.53 12.58
CA ASP A 153 6.58 13.71 11.27
C ASP A 153 6.39 12.42 10.46
N GLY A 154 5.52 12.48 9.45
CA GLY A 154 5.18 11.31 8.65
C GLY A 154 3.72 11.34 8.18
N SER A 155 3.03 10.24 8.39
CA SER A 155 1.60 10.06 8.11
C SER A 155 1.02 9.02 9.06
N MET A 156 -0.16 9.28 9.59
CA MET A 156 -0.82 8.34 10.50
C MET A 156 -2.35 8.46 10.41
N SER A 157 -2.98 7.46 9.82
CA SER A 157 -4.42 7.24 9.90
C SER A 157 -4.72 6.16 10.92
N MET A 158 -5.85 6.24 11.61
CA MET A 158 -6.15 5.34 12.72
C MET A 158 -7.63 5.07 12.91
N LEU A 159 -7.92 3.91 13.53
CA LEU A 159 -9.23 3.55 14.06
C LEU A 159 -9.10 3.28 15.56
N LEU A 160 -10.00 3.84 16.36
CA LEU A 160 -10.07 3.59 17.80
C LEU A 160 -11.44 3.03 18.15
N LEU A 161 -11.47 1.86 18.74
CA LEU A 161 -12.69 1.21 19.27
C LEU A 161 -12.85 1.57 20.76
N THR A 162 -13.96 2.16 21.10
CA THR A 162 -14.35 2.52 22.47
C THR A 162 -15.73 1.97 22.80
N PRO A 163 -16.17 1.92 24.05
CA PRO A 163 -17.53 1.56 24.40
C PRO A 163 -18.62 2.48 23.83
N LYS A 164 -18.25 3.65 23.32
CA LYS A 164 -19.17 4.67 22.80
C LYS A 164 -19.22 4.72 21.27
N GLY A 165 -18.36 3.98 20.57
CA GLY A 165 -18.27 3.98 19.13
C GLY A 165 -16.85 3.79 18.62
N VAL A 166 -16.69 3.75 17.29
CA VAL A 166 -15.40 3.67 16.61
C VAL A 166 -15.03 5.05 16.06
N TYR A 167 -13.94 5.61 16.54
CA TYR A 167 -13.36 6.81 15.95
C TYR A 167 -12.55 6.41 14.73
N ALA A 168 -12.77 7.09 13.60
CA ALA A 168 -11.98 6.97 12.39
C ALA A 168 -11.34 8.33 12.09
N ALA A 169 -10.00 8.37 12.04
CA ALA A 169 -9.24 9.59 11.83
C ALA A 169 -8.28 9.43 10.67
N ARG A 170 -8.53 10.17 9.58
CA ARG A 170 -7.63 10.22 8.42
C ARG A 170 -6.43 11.12 8.72
N ASP A 171 -5.26 10.76 8.20
CA ASP A 171 -4.05 11.55 8.42
C ASP A 171 -4.20 13.01 7.95
N LYS A 172 -3.38 13.90 8.51
CA LYS A 172 -3.46 15.36 8.34
C LYS A 172 -3.53 15.83 6.88
N LEU A 173 -2.85 15.12 5.98
CA LEU A 173 -2.82 15.44 4.54
C LEU A 173 -3.60 14.43 3.68
N GLY A 174 -4.30 13.47 4.28
CA GLY A 174 -5.11 12.48 3.57
C GLY A 174 -4.30 11.55 2.67
N ARG A 175 -3.06 11.19 3.05
CA ARG A 175 -2.17 10.35 2.23
C ARG A 175 -2.71 8.94 2.04
N THR A 176 -3.39 8.40 3.04
CA THR A 176 -4.11 7.14 2.97
C THR A 176 -5.62 7.37 3.04
N PRO A 177 -6.44 6.53 2.39
CA PRO A 177 -7.88 6.68 2.41
C PRO A 177 -8.49 6.18 3.72
N ILE A 178 -9.62 6.72 4.11
CA ILE A 178 -10.64 6.11 4.94
C ILE A 178 -11.97 6.28 4.22
N VAL A 179 -12.53 5.19 3.73
CA VAL A 179 -13.82 5.17 3.06
C VAL A 179 -14.88 4.63 4.00
N LEU A 180 -16.05 5.25 4.01
CA LEU A 180 -17.19 4.85 4.83
C LEU A 180 -18.22 4.14 3.97
N GLY A 181 -18.72 3.03 4.50
CA GLY A 181 -19.86 2.30 3.96
C GLY A 181 -21.02 2.28 4.94
N LYS A 182 -22.23 2.15 4.41
CA LYS A 182 -23.47 2.05 5.18
C LYS A 182 -24.35 0.91 4.73
N LYS A 183 -25.04 0.29 5.68
CA LYS A 183 -26.12 -0.67 5.47
C LYS A 183 -27.28 -0.36 6.42
N THR A 184 -28.36 -1.11 6.34
CA THR A 184 -29.60 -0.85 7.12
C THR A 184 -29.39 -0.83 8.63
N ASP A 185 -28.50 -1.67 9.12
CA ASP A 185 -28.26 -1.94 10.55
C ASP A 185 -26.89 -1.44 11.04
N GLY A 186 -26.09 -0.77 10.19
CA GLY A 186 -24.77 -0.33 10.63
C GLY A 186 -23.92 0.41 9.60
N TYR A 187 -22.69 0.69 10.00
CA TYR A 187 -21.70 1.42 9.24
C TYR A 187 -20.35 0.70 9.29
N CYS A 188 -19.51 0.96 8.29
CA CYS A 188 -18.12 0.53 8.31
C CYS A 188 -17.16 1.67 7.94
N ALA A 189 -15.90 1.53 8.35
CA ALA A 189 -14.79 2.35 7.87
C ALA A 189 -13.68 1.42 7.35
N SER A 190 -13.17 1.70 6.15
CA SER A 190 -12.25 0.81 5.45
C SER A 190 -11.12 1.57 4.78
N PHE A 191 -9.97 0.92 4.62
CA PHE A 191 -8.91 1.40 3.76
C PHE A 191 -9.25 1.23 2.28
N GLU A 192 -9.94 0.12 1.93
CA GLU A 192 -10.33 -0.24 0.56
C GLU A 192 -11.84 -0.18 0.37
N SER A 193 -12.32 0.52 -0.65
CA SER A 193 -13.77 0.63 -0.89
C SER A 193 -14.41 -0.69 -1.33
N PHE A 194 -13.69 -1.58 -2.01
CA PHE A 194 -14.23 -2.88 -2.41
C PHE A 194 -14.49 -3.82 -1.22
N ALA A 195 -13.81 -3.61 -0.09
CA ALA A 195 -13.80 -4.56 1.02
C ALA A 195 -15.17 -4.75 1.70
N TYR A 196 -16.08 -3.80 1.54
CA TYR A 196 -17.41 -3.85 2.15
C TYR A 196 -18.57 -4.06 1.17
N LEU A 197 -18.34 -3.93 -0.13
CA LEU A 197 -19.41 -4.07 -1.13
C LEU A 197 -20.08 -5.46 -1.09
N ASN A 198 -19.28 -6.51 -1.01
CA ASN A 198 -19.79 -7.88 -0.91
C ASN A 198 -20.37 -8.23 0.49
N LEU A 199 -20.21 -7.35 1.46
CA LEU A 199 -20.78 -7.48 2.81
C LEU A 199 -22.13 -6.76 2.94
N GLY A 200 -22.67 -6.26 1.83
CA GLY A 200 -23.98 -5.61 1.78
C GLY A 200 -23.96 -4.12 2.14
N TYR A 201 -22.78 -3.51 2.27
CA TYR A 201 -22.66 -2.08 2.43
C TYR A 201 -22.71 -1.38 1.06
N THR A 202 -23.21 -0.17 1.06
CA THR A 202 -23.12 0.78 -0.05
C THR A 202 -22.18 1.92 0.32
N ASP A 203 -21.56 2.53 -0.68
CA ASP A 203 -20.71 3.70 -0.46
C ASP A 203 -21.48 4.81 0.26
N ASP A 204 -20.87 5.38 1.29
CA ASP A 204 -21.36 6.59 1.94
C ASP A 204 -20.51 7.80 1.52
N ARG A 205 -19.27 7.87 1.97
CA ARG A 205 -18.29 8.89 1.56
C ARG A 205 -16.86 8.52 1.95
N GLU A 206 -15.90 9.23 1.42
CA GLU A 206 -14.50 9.18 1.86
C GLU A 206 -14.22 10.35 2.81
N LEU A 207 -13.46 10.11 3.89
CA LEU A 207 -13.04 11.17 4.80
C LEU A 207 -12.03 12.09 4.11
N GLY A 208 -12.09 13.38 4.39
CA GLY A 208 -11.11 14.36 3.94
C GLY A 208 -9.84 14.37 4.81
N PRO A 209 -8.82 15.17 4.43
CA PRO A 209 -7.55 15.29 5.16
C PRO A 209 -7.76 15.75 6.61
N GLY A 210 -7.20 15.02 7.58
CA GLY A 210 -7.30 15.35 9.01
C GLY A 210 -8.70 15.26 9.60
N GLU A 211 -9.67 14.74 8.85
CA GLU A 211 -11.05 14.58 9.32
C GLU A 211 -11.13 13.49 10.37
N ILE A 212 -11.95 13.73 11.40
CA ILE A 212 -12.24 12.77 12.47
C ILE A 212 -13.76 12.60 12.56
N VAL A 213 -14.19 11.35 12.53
CA VAL A 213 -15.57 10.95 12.74
C VAL A 213 -15.68 9.91 13.84
N VAL A 214 -16.86 9.79 14.44
CA VAL A 214 -17.23 8.63 15.26
C VAL A 214 -18.38 7.88 14.58
N LEU A 215 -18.20 6.55 14.44
CA LEU A 215 -19.21 5.64 13.94
C LEU A 215 -19.88 4.97 15.12
N THR A 216 -21.20 4.93 15.08
CA THR A 216 -22.06 4.14 15.99
C THR A 216 -23.07 3.35 15.17
N PRO A 217 -23.78 2.36 15.73
CA PRO A 217 -24.84 1.67 14.99
C PRO A 217 -25.96 2.60 14.46
N ASP A 218 -26.14 3.76 15.09
CA ASP A 218 -27.20 4.72 14.73
C ASP A 218 -26.75 5.77 13.71
N GLY A 219 -25.45 5.94 13.47
CA GLY A 219 -24.98 6.93 12.52
C GLY A 219 -23.49 7.25 12.60
N VAL A 220 -23.07 8.14 11.74
CA VAL A 220 -21.72 8.71 11.68
C VAL A 220 -21.78 10.19 12.02
N GLN A 221 -21.04 10.59 13.06
CA GLN A 221 -20.93 11.99 13.47
C GLN A 221 -19.55 12.53 13.12
N GLN A 222 -19.50 13.65 12.41
CA GLN A 222 -18.28 14.40 12.18
C GLN A 222 -17.89 15.18 13.44
N LEU A 223 -16.69 14.94 13.95
CA LEU A 223 -16.14 15.61 15.12
C LEU A 223 -15.14 16.70 14.76
N VAL A 224 -14.38 16.49 13.69
CA VAL A 224 -13.45 17.47 13.12
C VAL A 224 -13.66 17.52 11.60
N ALA A 225 -13.89 18.71 11.08
CA ALA A 225 -14.03 18.92 9.65
C ALA A 225 -12.72 18.71 8.89
N PRO A 226 -12.76 18.30 7.62
CA PRO A 226 -11.56 18.09 6.83
C PRO A 226 -10.76 19.36 6.59
N GLY A 227 -9.45 19.22 6.54
CA GLY A 227 -8.53 20.28 6.12
C GLY A 227 -8.61 20.57 4.62
N LYS A 228 -8.05 21.71 4.21
CA LYS A 228 -8.06 22.13 2.80
C LYS A 228 -6.94 21.53 1.95
N LYS A 229 -5.84 21.11 2.56
CA LYS A 229 -4.67 20.57 1.85
C LYS A 229 -4.72 19.05 1.84
N MET A 230 -4.72 18.49 0.63
CA MET A 230 -4.61 17.05 0.42
C MET A 230 -3.29 16.71 -0.27
N LYS A 231 -2.76 15.54 0.05
CA LYS A 231 -1.58 14.92 -0.58
C LYS A 231 -1.78 13.40 -0.65
N ILE A 232 -2.87 12.95 -1.29
CA ILE A 232 -3.16 11.52 -1.39
C ILE A 232 -2.05 10.78 -2.17
N CYS A 233 -1.71 9.60 -1.71
CA CYS A 233 -0.63 8.80 -2.30
C CYS A 233 -1.00 8.30 -3.70
N THR A 234 -0.26 8.70 -4.72
CA THR A 234 -0.51 8.28 -6.12
C THR A 234 -0.30 6.78 -6.33
N PHE A 235 0.56 6.14 -5.53
CA PHE A 235 0.78 4.70 -5.59
C PHE A 235 -0.46 3.86 -5.21
N LEU A 236 -1.48 4.45 -4.60
CA LEU A 236 -2.76 3.78 -4.38
C LEU A 236 -3.36 3.32 -5.71
N TRP A 237 -3.33 4.16 -6.74
CA TRP A 237 -3.82 3.78 -8.07
C TRP A 237 -2.80 2.96 -8.86
N VAL A 238 -1.54 3.31 -8.82
CA VAL A 238 -0.50 2.63 -9.61
C VAL A 238 -0.33 1.17 -9.20
N TYR A 239 -0.33 0.88 -7.89
CA TYR A 239 0.00 -0.45 -7.39
C TYR A 239 -0.86 -0.96 -6.23
N TYR A 240 -0.97 -0.18 -5.11
CA TYR A 240 -1.49 -0.72 -3.86
C TYR A 240 -2.98 -0.98 -3.85
N GLY A 241 -3.77 -0.10 -4.45
CA GLY A 241 -5.21 -0.23 -4.49
C GLY A 241 -5.65 -1.49 -5.21
N TYR A 242 -6.63 -2.16 -4.65
CA TYR A 242 -7.23 -3.30 -5.33
C TYR A 242 -7.96 -2.82 -6.60
N PRO A 243 -7.94 -3.57 -7.71
CA PRO A 243 -8.50 -3.13 -9.00
C PRO A 243 -9.94 -2.61 -8.92
N SER A 244 -10.79 -3.22 -8.10
CA SER A 244 -12.19 -2.81 -7.92
C SER A 244 -12.41 -1.69 -6.91
N SER A 245 -11.36 -1.17 -6.27
CA SER A 245 -11.44 -0.01 -5.39
C SER A 245 -11.49 1.31 -6.15
N SER A 246 -12.00 2.33 -5.45
CA SER A 246 -11.98 3.72 -5.89
C SER A 246 -11.51 4.61 -4.74
N TYR A 247 -10.75 5.66 -5.07
CA TYR A 247 -10.32 6.71 -4.15
C TYR A 247 -10.62 8.06 -4.76
N GLN A 248 -11.16 8.99 -3.99
CA GLN A 248 -11.62 10.30 -4.49
C GLN A 248 -12.56 10.17 -5.70
N GLY A 249 -13.39 9.10 -5.72
CA GLY A 249 -14.30 8.80 -6.82
C GLY A 249 -13.65 8.24 -8.09
N ILE A 250 -12.33 7.98 -8.08
CA ILE A 250 -11.59 7.50 -9.26
C ILE A 250 -11.27 6.02 -9.10
N SER A 251 -11.78 5.22 -10.03
CA SER A 251 -11.52 3.77 -10.09
C SER A 251 -10.06 3.46 -10.33
N VAL A 252 -9.51 2.55 -9.54
CA VAL A 252 -8.14 2.04 -9.70
C VAL A 252 -7.94 1.40 -11.06
N GLU A 253 -8.84 0.51 -11.48
CA GLU A 253 -8.74 -0.20 -12.76
C GLU A 253 -8.81 0.76 -13.96
N LYS A 254 -9.75 1.72 -13.96
CA LYS A 254 -9.86 2.73 -15.01
C LYS A 254 -8.63 3.61 -15.12
N MET A 255 -8.08 4.03 -13.96
CA MET A 255 -6.83 4.80 -13.95
C MET A 255 -5.69 4.02 -14.58
N ARG A 256 -5.54 2.73 -14.26
CA ARG A 256 -4.48 1.88 -14.85
C ARG A 256 -4.64 1.72 -16.36
N TYR A 257 -5.86 1.60 -16.87
CA TYR A 257 -6.09 1.59 -18.33
C TYR A 257 -5.66 2.91 -18.96
N HIS A 258 -6.11 4.04 -18.42
CA HIS A 258 -5.73 5.37 -18.92
C HIS A 258 -4.22 5.62 -18.83
N CYS A 259 -3.57 5.16 -17.75
CA CYS A 259 -2.11 5.17 -17.63
C CYS A 259 -1.42 4.40 -18.77
N GLY A 260 -1.92 3.20 -19.10
CA GLY A 260 -1.42 2.41 -20.22
C GLY A 260 -1.62 3.07 -21.58
N GLU A 261 -2.77 3.70 -21.82
CA GLU A 261 -3.08 4.47 -23.03
C GLU A 261 -2.07 5.62 -23.23
N LEU A 262 -1.86 6.45 -22.20
CA LEU A 262 -0.90 7.56 -22.26
C LEU A 262 0.54 7.06 -22.47
N LEU A 263 0.90 5.93 -21.87
CA LEU A 263 2.21 5.31 -22.07
C LEU A 263 2.39 4.85 -23.52
N ALA A 264 1.38 4.26 -24.16
CA ALA A 264 1.39 3.84 -25.56
C ALA A 264 1.50 5.03 -26.50
N GLY A 265 0.75 6.11 -26.24
CA GLY A 265 0.76 7.32 -27.07
C GLY A 265 2.12 8.00 -27.20
N ARG A 266 3.06 7.73 -26.28
CA ARG A 266 4.45 8.23 -26.33
C ARG A 266 5.47 7.19 -26.79
N ASP A 267 5.06 5.94 -27.04
CA ASP A 267 5.98 4.86 -27.39
C ASP A 267 6.09 4.69 -28.91
N ASN A 268 7.28 4.30 -29.34
CA ASN A 268 7.57 3.99 -30.73
C ASN A 268 8.03 2.53 -30.96
N ALA A 269 8.00 1.70 -29.90
CA ALA A 269 8.31 0.28 -30.03
C ALA A 269 7.27 -0.44 -30.92
N LYS A 270 7.72 -1.48 -31.62
CA LYS A 270 6.89 -2.29 -32.51
C LYS A 270 6.96 -3.76 -32.09
N PRO A 271 6.51 -4.11 -30.87
CA PRO A 271 6.50 -5.51 -30.44
C PRO A 271 5.42 -6.30 -31.15
N ASP A 272 5.56 -7.63 -31.16
CA ASP A 272 4.53 -8.53 -31.66
C ASP A 272 3.33 -8.62 -30.70
N ILE A 273 3.59 -8.52 -29.39
CA ILE A 273 2.58 -8.58 -28.33
C ILE A 273 2.90 -7.65 -27.18
N VAL A 274 1.85 -7.21 -26.49
CA VAL A 274 1.90 -6.51 -25.20
C VAL A 274 1.47 -7.45 -24.09
N ALA A 275 2.16 -7.44 -22.96
CA ALA A 275 1.84 -8.26 -21.80
C ALA A 275 2.06 -7.49 -20.51
N GLY A 276 1.29 -7.82 -19.46
CA GLY A 276 1.50 -7.31 -18.10
C GLY A 276 2.22 -8.33 -17.25
N VAL A 277 3.11 -7.83 -16.38
CA VAL A 277 3.66 -8.65 -15.29
C VAL A 277 2.52 -8.94 -14.31
N PRO A 278 2.18 -10.22 -14.04
CA PRO A 278 1.07 -10.56 -13.18
C PRO A 278 1.37 -10.21 -11.70
N ASP A 279 0.40 -9.61 -10.97
CA ASP A 279 -0.92 -9.17 -11.43
C ASP A 279 -0.95 -7.66 -11.66
N SER A 280 0.02 -6.92 -11.14
CA SER A 280 0.09 -5.44 -11.08
C SER A 280 0.18 -4.74 -12.44
N GLY A 281 0.90 -5.34 -13.39
CA GLY A 281 1.08 -4.78 -14.73
C GLY A 281 -0.07 -5.04 -15.70
N ILE A 282 -1.01 -5.94 -15.37
CA ILE A 282 -2.02 -6.42 -16.34
C ILE A 282 -2.95 -5.30 -16.81
N ALA A 283 -3.53 -4.53 -15.90
CA ALA A 283 -4.46 -3.47 -16.26
C ALA A 283 -3.80 -2.37 -17.10
N HIS A 284 -2.59 -1.97 -16.75
CA HIS A 284 -1.78 -1.03 -17.54
C HIS A 284 -1.48 -1.57 -18.94
N ALA A 285 -1.17 -2.88 -19.05
CA ALA A 285 -0.91 -3.51 -20.33
C ALA A 285 -2.15 -3.60 -21.23
N ILE A 286 -3.33 -3.82 -20.65
CA ILE A 286 -4.60 -3.78 -21.38
C ILE A 286 -4.83 -2.37 -21.94
N GLY A 287 -4.65 -1.32 -21.14
CA GLY A 287 -4.78 0.06 -21.62
C GLY A 287 -3.81 0.37 -22.76
N TYR A 288 -2.55 -0.02 -22.61
CA TYR A 288 -1.54 0.12 -23.68
C TYR A 288 -1.93 -0.62 -24.97
N ALA A 289 -2.37 -1.86 -24.86
CA ALA A 289 -2.78 -2.67 -26.02
C ALA A 289 -4.00 -2.06 -26.74
N ASN A 290 -4.97 -1.57 -25.99
CA ASN A 290 -6.17 -0.94 -26.53
C ASN A 290 -5.85 0.31 -27.36
N ASP A 291 -4.92 1.17 -26.91
CA ASP A 291 -4.53 2.39 -27.62
C ASP A 291 -3.59 2.10 -28.80
N SER A 292 -2.56 1.27 -28.59
CA SER A 292 -1.56 0.96 -29.62
C SER A 292 -2.07 0.06 -30.74
N GLY A 293 -3.16 -0.68 -30.52
CA GLY A 293 -3.66 -1.72 -31.43
C GLY A 293 -2.78 -2.98 -31.46
N ILE A 294 -1.74 -3.08 -30.64
CA ILE A 294 -0.90 -4.27 -30.52
C ILE A 294 -1.61 -5.31 -29.64
N PRO A 295 -1.70 -6.59 -30.05
CA PRO A 295 -2.43 -7.60 -29.29
C PRO A 295 -1.93 -7.77 -27.86
N PHE A 296 -2.85 -7.72 -26.86
CA PHE A 296 -2.55 -8.17 -25.51
C PHE A 296 -2.47 -9.70 -25.47
N SER A 297 -1.42 -10.24 -24.84
CA SER A 297 -1.23 -11.68 -24.68
C SER A 297 -0.65 -11.99 -23.29
N ARG A 298 -0.73 -13.25 -22.90
CA ARG A 298 -0.20 -13.74 -21.63
C ARG A 298 0.95 -14.74 -21.88
N PRO A 299 2.16 -14.27 -22.20
CA PRO A 299 3.31 -15.14 -22.49
C PRO A 299 3.78 -15.93 -21.26
N PHE A 300 3.33 -15.57 -20.09
CA PHE A 300 3.49 -16.33 -18.86
C PHE A 300 2.30 -16.13 -17.93
N VAL A 301 2.05 -17.12 -17.10
CA VAL A 301 0.93 -17.15 -16.17
C VAL A 301 1.46 -17.38 -14.76
N LYS A 302 0.93 -16.63 -13.79
CA LYS A 302 1.24 -16.85 -12.39
C LYS A 302 0.67 -18.18 -11.91
N TYR A 303 1.49 -19.01 -11.30
CA TYR A 303 1.03 -20.24 -10.67
C TYR A 303 0.26 -19.93 -9.39
N THR A 304 -1.04 -20.18 -9.41
CA THR A 304 -1.97 -19.75 -8.35
C THR A 304 -1.93 -20.60 -7.07
N PRO A 305 -1.68 -21.96 -7.08
CA PRO A 305 -1.41 -22.69 -5.86
C PRO A 305 -0.12 -22.18 -5.25
N THR A 306 -0.22 -21.08 -4.51
CA THR A 306 0.93 -20.36 -3.98
C THR A 306 1.51 -21.10 -2.79
N TRP A 307 2.81 -21.31 -2.83
CA TRP A 307 3.59 -21.58 -1.64
C TRP A 307 3.47 -20.38 -0.70
N PRO A 308 3.24 -20.59 0.60
CA PRO A 308 3.32 -19.50 1.57
C PRO A 308 4.64 -18.73 1.37
N ARG A 309 4.63 -17.42 1.51
CA ARG A 309 5.83 -16.57 1.37
C ARG A 309 6.98 -17.01 2.29
N SER A 310 6.66 -17.70 3.39
CA SER A 310 7.60 -18.28 4.34
C SER A 310 8.38 -19.48 3.82
N PHE A 311 7.94 -20.11 2.73
CA PHE A 311 8.68 -21.22 2.12
C PHE A 311 9.83 -20.71 1.25
N MET A 312 10.75 -19.97 1.87
CA MET A 312 12.00 -19.52 1.23
C MET A 312 13.14 -20.38 1.79
N PRO A 313 13.62 -21.36 1.05
CA PRO A 313 14.73 -22.19 1.51
C PRO A 313 15.99 -21.34 1.71
N PRO A 314 16.85 -21.71 2.66
CA PRO A 314 18.09 -20.97 2.95
C PRO A 314 19.09 -20.99 1.78
N ASN A 315 18.99 -21.98 0.89
CA ASN A 315 19.89 -22.15 -0.24
C ASN A 315 19.47 -21.30 -1.45
N GLN A 316 20.40 -20.51 -2.00
CA GLN A 316 20.16 -19.61 -3.14
C GLN A 316 19.66 -20.35 -4.40
N THR A 317 20.20 -21.53 -4.69
CA THR A 317 19.78 -22.35 -5.84
C THR A 317 18.32 -22.77 -5.73
N LYS A 318 17.88 -23.18 -4.54
CA LYS A 318 16.46 -23.49 -4.28
C LYS A 318 15.57 -22.27 -4.32
N ARG A 319 16.04 -21.10 -3.88
CA ARG A 319 15.32 -19.83 -4.01
C ARG A 319 15.09 -19.44 -5.47
N ASN A 320 16.14 -19.59 -6.30
CA ASN A 320 16.05 -19.34 -7.75
C ASN A 320 15.08 -20.31 -8.44
N LEU A 321 15.06 -21.57 -8.02
CA LEU A 321 14.10 -22.54 -8.55
C LEU A 321 12.66 -22.18 -8.18
N ILE A 322 12.40 -21.80 -6.92
CA ILE A 322 11.05 -21.37 -6.47
C ILE A 322 10.62 -20.09 -7.18
N ALA A 323 11.52 -19.15 -7.42
CA ALA A 323 11.21 -17.94 -8.20
C ALA A 323 10.76 -18.31 -9.63
N LYS A 324 11.45 -19.26 -10.27
CA LYS A 324 11.07 -19.78 -11.60
C LYS A 324 9.73 -20.54 -11.60
N MET A 325 9.36 -21.18 -10.49
CA MET A 325 8.07 -21.91 -10.39
C MET A 325 6.86 -20.98 -10.27
N LYS A 326 7.06 -19.69 -10.01
CA LYS A 326 5.94 -18.72 -9.88
C LYS A 326 5.34 -18.30 -11.20
N LEU A 327 6.14 -18.31 -12.26
CA LEU A 327 5.72 -17.90 -13.60
C LEU A 327 5.89 -19.08 -14.55
N ILE A 328 4.80 -19.51 -15.16
CA ILE A 328 4.78 -20.62 -16.12
C ILE A 328 4.72 -20.04 -17.53
N PRO A 329 5.68 -20.36 -18.42
CA PRO A 329 5.71 -19.85 -19.79
C PRO A 329 4.66 -20.49 -20.66
N VAL A 330 4.17 -19.72 -21.63
CA VAL A 330 3.40 -20.19 -22.77
C VAL A 330 4.30 -20.07 -24.00
N HIS A 331 5.03 -21.12 -24.33
CA HIS A 331 6.10 -21.09 -25.32
C HIS A 331 5.68 -20.55 -26.68
N ASP A 332 4.50 -20.93 -27.19
CA ASP A 332 3.96 -20.45 -28.47
C ASP A 332 3.75 -18.93 -28.52
N LEU A 333 3.67 -18.26 -27.37
CA LEU A 333 3.54 -16.81 -27.26
C LEU A 333 4.88 -16.10 -27.01
N ILE A 334 5.98 -16.87 -26.85
CA ILE A 334 7.31 -16.32 -26.53
C ILE A 334 8.27 -16.55 -27.69
N GLU A 335 8.33 -17.77 -28.23
CA GLU A 335 9.34 -18.18 -29.20
C GLU A 335 9.34 -17.31 -30.44
N GLY A 336 10.47 -16.70 -30.75
CA GLY A 336 10.69 -15.82 -31.90
C GLY A 336 9.94 -14.48 -31.83
N LYS A 337 9.27 -14.15 -30.73
CA LYS A 337 8.48 -12.91 -30.57
C LYS A 337 9.27 -11.77 -29.94
N SER A 338 8.92 -10.56 -30.37
CA SER A 338 9.26 -9.32 -29.69
C SER A 338 8.16 -8.98 -28.68
N LEU A 339 8.51 -8.94 -27.39
CA LEU A 339 7.58 -8.78 -26.28
C LEU A 339 7.70 -7.39 -25.66
N LEU A 340 6.59 -6.71 -25.42
CA LEU A 340 6.56 -5.52 -24.59
C LEU A 340 5.85 -5.84 -23.28
N LEU A 341 6.60 -5.74 -22.17
CA LEU A 341 6.10 -6.01 -20.83
C LEU A 341 5.85 -4.72 -20.09
N ILE A 342 4.70 -4.62 -19.46
CA ILE A 342 4.36 -3.53 -18.55
C ILE A 342 4.34 -4.06 -17.12
N ASP A 343 5.00 -3.37 -16.22
CA ASP A 343 4.94 -3.57 -14.78
C ASP A 343 4.57 -2.25 -14.12
N ASP A 344 4.12 -2.29 -12.88
CA ASP A 344 3.79 -1.07 -12.12
C ASP A 344 5.02 -0.20 -11.88
N SER A 345 6.14 -0.81 -11.48
CA SER A 345 7.36 -0.10 -11.10
C SER A 345 8.62 -0.98 -11.14
N ILE A 346 9.79 -0.35 -11.16
CA ILE A 346 11.08 -1.04 -10.94
C ILE A 346 11.69 -0.51 -9.64
N VAL A 347 11.72 -1.35 -8.60
CA VAL A 347 12.35 -1.02 -7.31
C VAL A 347 13.81 -1.50 -7.31
N ARG A 348 14.04 -2.78 -7.10
CA ARG A 348 15.38 -3.40 -7.06
C ARG A 348 15.88 -3.89 -8.42
N GLY A 349 14.97 -4.16 -9.33
CA GLY A 349 15.21 -4.71 -10.66
C GLY A 349 15.48 -6.21 -10.70
N THR A 350 15.70 -6.89 -9.58
CA THR A 350 16.08 -8.31 -9.54
C THR A 350 15.02 -9.20 -10.18
N GLN A 351 13.74 -9.01 -9.81
CA GLN A 351 12.64 -9.82 -10.33
C GLN A 351 12.46 -9.63 -11.85
N LEU A 352 12.50 -8.38 -12.34
CA LEU A 352 12.38 -8.11 -13.76
C LEU A 352 13.56 -8.66 -14.57
N ARG A 353 14.78 -8.59 -14.03
CA ARG A 353 15.94 -9.22 -14.66
C ARG A 353 15.74 -10.73 -14.81
N GLU A 354 15.35 -11.41 -13.72
CA GLU A 354 15.09 -12.84 -13.75
C GLU A 354 13.96 -13.21 -14.73
N THR A 355 12.90 -12.40 -14.81
CA THR A 355 11.82 -12.58 -15.79
C THR A 355 12.32 -12.40 -17.23
N THR A 356 13.15 -11.40 -17.48
CA THR A 356 13.73 -11.14 -18.81
C THR A 356 14.66 -12.26 -19.25
N GLU A 357 15.58 -12.69 -18.37
CA GLU A 357 16.47 -13.83 -18.64
C GLU A 357 15.67 -15.12 -18.93
N PHE A 358 14.58 -15.33 -18.18
CA PHE A 358 13.66 -16.45 -18.42
C PHE A 358 12.98 -16.37 -19.78
N LEU A 359 12.53 -15.19 -20.23
CA LEU A 359 11.90 -15.02 -21.53
C LEU A 359 12.89 -15.24 -22.69
N TYR A 360 14.11 -14.73 -22.58
CA TYR A 360 15.17 -15.02 -23.57
C TYR A 360 15.52 -16.52 -23.62
N ALA A 361 15.62 -17.17 -22.47
CA ALA A 361 15.84 -18.61 -22.39
C ALA A 361 14.67 -19.43 -22.98
N SER A 362 13.46 -18.83 -23.02
CA SER A 362 12.27 -19.41 -23.65
C SER A 362 12.13 -19.04 -25.14
N GLY A 363 13.12 -18.39 -25.74
CA GLY A 363 13.17 -18.09 -27.17
C GLY A 363 12.65 -16.71 -27.57
N ALA A 364 12.42 -15.79 -26.63
CA ALA A 364 12.03 -14.41 -26.98
C ALA A 364 13.12 -13.75 -27.84
N LYS A 365 12.71 -13.04 -28.89
CA LYS A 365 13.62 -12.28 -29.76
C LYS A 365 14.03 -10.95 -29.11
N GLU A 366 13.07 -10.23 -28.54
CA GLU A 366 13.25 -8.94 -27.90
C GLU A 366 12.35 -8.84 -26.66
N VAL A 367 12.83 -8.12 -25.63
CA VAL A 367 12.05 -7.85 -24.43
C VAL A 367 12.15 -6.35 -24.11
N HIS A 368 11.05 -5.64 -24.36
CA HIS A 368 10.89 -4.23 -24.07
C HIS A 368 10.17 -4.04 -22.74
N ILE A 369 10.65 -3.17 -21.87
CA ILE A 369 10.03 -2.93 -20.54
C ILE A 369 9.48 -1.52 -20.45
N ARG A 370 8.24 -1.41 -19.94
CA ARG A 370 7.55 -0.13 -19.73
C ARG A 370 6.95 -0.08 -18.33
N PRO A 371 7.66 0.48 -17.34
CA PRO A 371 7.07 0.73 -16.03
C PRO A 371 5.96 1.76 -16.12
N ALA A 372 4.84 1.50 -15.44
CA ALA A 372 3.66 2.37 -15.42
C ALA A 372 3.83 3.63 -14.55
N CYS A 373 5.00 3.82 -13.96
CA CYS A 373 5.35 5.02 -13.20
C CYS A 373 6.75 5.53 -13.55
N PRO A 374 7.11 6.76 -13.18
CA PRO A 374 8.47 7.27 -13.30
C PRO A 374 9.47 6.46 -12.46
N PRO A 375 10.80 6.65 -12.70
CA PRO A 375 11.83 6.03 -11.89
C PRO A 375 11.69 6.42 -10.41
N LEU A 376 11.72 5.42 -9.52
CA LEU A 376 11.70 5.66 -8.08
C LEU A 376 13.06 6.18 -7.62
N LEU A 377 13.13 7.42 -7.18
CA LEU A 377 14.36 8.08 -6.75
C LEU A 377 14.47 8.22 -5.23
N PHE A 378 13.35 8.18 -4.53
CA PHE A 378 13.27 8.39 -3.08
C PHE A 378 12.48 7.27 -2.39
N GLY A 379 12.99 6.79 -1.26
CA GLY A 379 12.24 5.93 -0.35
C GLY A 379 11.02 6.67 0.23
N CYS A 380 9.90 5.96 0.45
CA CYS A 380 8.72 6.62 0.96
C CYS A 380 8.95 7.16 2.39
N LYS A 381 8.69 8.46 2.58
CA LYS A 381 8.80 9.16 3.85
C LYS A 381 7.54 9.01 4.71
N TYR A 382 6.42 8.61 4.12
CA TYR A 382 5.10 8.70 4.76
C TYR A 382 4.44 7.38 5.05
N LEU A 383 4.77 6.35 4.27
CA LEU A 383 4.13 5.04 4.38
C LEU A 383 5.19 3.93 4.37
N ASN A 384 4.93 2.87 5.11
CA ASN A 384 5.80 1.71 5.20
C ASN A 384 5.60 0.77 4.00
N PHE A 385 5.93 1.22 2.78
CA PHE A 385 5.83 0.41 1.58
C PHE A 385 6.92 -0.64 1.45
N SER A 386 8.11 -0.31 1.92
CA SER A 386 9.28 -1.19 1.90
C SER A 386 9.81 -1.39 3.31
N ARG A 387 10.29 -2.58 3.58
CA ARG A 387 11.06 -2.87 4.80
C ARG A 387 12.46 -2.30 4.76
N SER A 388 12.89 -1.86 3.59
CA SER A 388 14.18 -1.25 3.40
C SER A 388 14.22 0.13 4.00
N THR A 389 15.20 0.34 4.84
CA THR A 389 15.57 1.67 5.39
C THR A 389 16.58 2.38 4.50
N SER A 390 17.16 1.70 3.50
CA SER A 390 18.21 2.22 2.65
C SER A 390 17.70 2.58 1.24
N GLU A 391 17.95 3.79 0.79
CA GLU A 391 17.70 4.23 -0.59
C GLU A 391 18.55 3.45 -1.62
N MET A 392 19.65 2.81 -1.18
CA MET A 392 20.50 1.94 -2.01
C MET A 392 19.79 0.65 -2.46
N GLU A 393 18.62 0.34 -1.93
CA GLU A 393 17.79 -0.73 -2.50
C GLU A 393 17.11 -0.34 -3.82
N LEU A 394 16.96 0.95 -4.09
CA LEU A 394 16.47 1.44 -5.37
C LEU A 394 17.54 1.27 -6.45
N ILE A 395 17.21 0.61 -7.55
CA ILE A 395 18.15 0.44 -8.67
C ILE A 395 18.59 1.77 -9.24
N THR A 396 17.72 2.75 -9.28
CA THR A 396 17.97 4.13 -9.69
C THR A 396 19.10 4.75 -8.87
N ARG A 397 19.02 4.68 -7.53
CA ARG A 397 20.02 5.24 -6.63
C ARG A 397 21.39 4.57 -6.79
N ARG A 398 21.41 3.26 -6.96
CA ARG A 398 22.66 2.51 -7.24
C ARG A 398 23.29 2.94 -8.56
N VAL A 399 22.47 3.10 -9.60
CA VAL A 399 22.95 3.54 -10.92
C VAL A 399 23.43 4.98 -10.88
N ILE A 400 22.71 5.88 -10.18
CA ILE A 400 23.14 7.27 -10.01
C ILE A 400 24.47 7.34 -9.26
N LEU A 401 24.63 6.58 -8.17
CA LEU A 401 25.90 6.50 -7.43
C LEU A 401 27.06 6.08 -8.32
N GLU A 402 26.84 5.12 -9.23
CA GLU A 402 27.85 4.69 -10.20
C GLU A 402 28.16 5.76 -11.28
N LEU A 403 27.16 6.53 -11.70
CA LEU A 403 27.34 7.57 -12.72
C LEU A 403 28.03 8.82 -12.16
N GLU A 404 27.67 9.21 -10.93
CA GLU A 404 28.25 10.40 -10.28
C GLU A 404 29.57 10.11 -9.53
N GLY A 405 29.87 8.83 -9.25
CA GLY A 405 31.06 8.43 -8.47
C GLY A 405 30.98 8.78 -6.98
N GLY A 406 29.83 9.16 -6.46
CA GLY A 406 29.59 9.53 -5.06
C GLY A 406 28.11 9.81 -4.79
N ASP A 407 27.76 10.10 -3.52
CA ASP A 407 26.38 10.42 -3.14
C ASP A 407 25.91 11.72 -3.83
N PRO A 408 24.77 11.67 -4.55
CA PRO A 408 24.26 12.82 -5.28
C PRO A 408 23.63 13.86 -4.34
N THR A 409 23.80 15.14 -4.67
CA THR A 409 23.07 16.23 -3.99
C THR A 409 21.60 16.25 -4.40
N LYS A 410 20.77 17.03 -3.69
CA LYS A 410 19.34 17.18 -4.03
C LYS A 410 19.15 17.77 -5.44
N GLU A 411 20.02 18.70 -5.84
CA GLU A 411 20.00 19.36 -7.16
C GLU A 411 20.30 18.34 -8.25
N VAL A 412 21.30 17.49 -8.05
CA VAL A 412 21.65 16.40 -8.97
C VAL A 412 20.50 15.40 -9.09
N LEU A 413 19.87 15.03 -7.98
CA LEU A 413 18.70 14.15 -8.02
C LEU A 413 17.51 14.76 -8.76
N ALA A 414 17.34 16.09 -8.71
CA ALA A 414 16.31 16.77 -9.46
C ALA A 414 16.55 16.69 -10.99
N GLU A 415 17.82 16.70 -11.45
CA GLU A 415 18.15 16.45 -12.85
C GLU A 415 17.79 15.01 -13.27
N TYR A 416 18.03 14.02 -12.40
CA TYR A 416 17.62 12.62 -12.65
C TYR A 416 16.11 12.41 -12.60
N ALA A 417 15.35 13.32 -12.00
CA ALA A 417 13.88 13.30 -12.00
C ALA A 417 13.26 13.94 -13.25
N ASP A 418 14.04 14.72 -14.00
CA ASP A 418 13.60 15.40 -15.23
C ASP A 418 13.75 14.47 -16.44
N PRO A 419 12.65 13.99 -17.05
CA PRO A 419 12.69 13.05 -18.16
C PRO A 419 13.33 13.61 -19.45
N ASP A 420 13.53 14.92 -19.53
CA ASP A 420 14.13 15.59 -20.68
C ASP A 420 15.62 15.88 -20.48
N SER A 421 16.21 15.51 -19.31
CA SER A 421 17.62 15.70 -19.01
C SER A 421 18.53 14.58 -19.57
N GLU A 422 19.79 14.93 -19.86
CA GLU A 422 20.83 13.95 -20.27
C GLU A 422 21.09 12.92 -19.12
N LYS A 423 21.08 13.37 -17.87
CA LYS A 423 21.28 12.49 -16.71
C LYS A 423 20.19 11.44 -16.58
N TYR A 424 18.93 11.82 -16.76
CA TYR A 424 17.82 10.88 -16.81
C TYR A 424 18.02 9.84 -17.92
N ALA A 425 18.35 10.28 -19.13
CA ALA A 425 18.57 9.39 -20.26
C ALA A 425 19.73 8.41 -19.99
N ALA A 426 20.85 8.89 -19.42
CA ALA A 426 21.98 8.05 -19.02
C ALA A 426 21.61 7.02 -17.97
N MET A 427 20.85 7.40 -16.94
CA MET A 427 20.35 6.49 -15.90
C MET A 427 19.45 5.40 -16.50
N VAL A 428 18.45 5.77 -17.29
CA VAL A 428 17.52 4.81 -17.92
C VAL A 428 18.25 3.83 -18.82
N LYS A 429 19.19 4.31 -19.65
CA LYS A 429 20.04 3.46 -20.49
C LYS A 429 20.82 2.46 -19.65
N LYS A 430 21.50 2.92 -18.59
CA LYS A 430 22.32 2.07 -17.72
C LYS A 430 21.47 1.02 -16.96
N ILE A 431 20.25 1.38 -16.53
CA ILE A 431 19.31 0.42 -15.92
C ILE A 431 18.93 -0.66 -16.94
N GLY A 432 18.56 -0.27 -18.16
CA GLY A 432 18.21 -1.19 -19.25
C GLY A 432 19.32 -2.19 -19.55
N GLU A 433 20.58 -1.71 -19.65
CA GLU A 433 21.76 -2.54 -19.87
C GLU A 433 21.98 -3.54 -18.71
N LYS A 434 21.89 -3.07 -17.44
CA LYS A 434 22.07 -3.93 -16.24
C LYS A 434 21.01 -5.02 -16.11
N LEU A 435 19.81 -4.77 -16.61
CA LEU A 435 18.68 -5.69 -16.50
C LEU A 435 18.45 -6.48 -17.80
N HIS A 436 19.31 -6.32 -18.79
CA HIS A 436 19.30 -7.01 -20.08
C HIS A 436 18.04 -6.76 -20.92
N PHE A 437 17.45 -5.56 -20.83
CA PHE A 437 16.28 -5.19 -21.64
C PHE A 437 16.71 -4.77 -23.05
N THR A 438 15.91 -5.15 -24.06
CA THR A 438 16.06 -4.60 -25.43
C THR A 438 15.83 -3.09 -25.41
N SER A 439 14.81 -2.62 -24.69
CA SER A 439 14.60 -1.20 -24.41
C SER A 439 13.86 -0.98 -23.10
N LEU A 440 14.13 0.13 -22.44
CA LEU A 440 13.47 0.61 -21.25
C LEU A 440 12.95 2.02 -21.46
N ARG A 441 11.68 2.26 -21.14
CA ARG A 441 11.10 3.59 -21.10
C ARG A 441 10.13 3.68 -19.91
N TYR A 442 10.39 4.59 -19.00
CA TYR A 442 9.49 4.86 -17.89
C TYR A 442 8.35 5.78 -18.30
N HIS A 443 7.25 5.71 -17.58
CA HIS A 443 6.17 6.68 -17.71
C HIS A 443 6.65 8.08 -17.27
N ARG A 444 6.09 9.13 -17.87
CA ARG A 444 6.35 10.50 -17.43
C ARG A 444 5.47 10.84 -16.22
N LEU A 445 5.98 11.69 -15.34
CA LEU A 445 5.25 12.09 -14.14
C LEU A 445 3.99 12.90 -14.46
N ASP A 446 4.07 13.79 -15.44
CA ASP A 446 2.94 14.60 -15.91
C ASP A 446 1.80 13.75 -16.49
N ASP A 447 2.12 12.75 -17.30
CA ASP A 447 1.14 11.83 -17.88
C ASP A 447 0.54 10.92 -16.80
N MET A 448 1.35 10.43 -15.86
CA MET A 448 0.83 9.63 -14.76
C MET A 448 -0.13 10.43 -13.86
N ILE A 449 0.19 11.70 -13.56
CA ILE A 449 -0.73 12.61 -12.85
C ILE A 449 -2.01 12.82 -13.67
N ALA A 450 -1.89 13.03 -14.97
CA ALA A 450 -3.03 13.18 -15.87
C ALA A 450 -3.92 11.93 -15.87
N SER A 451 -3.33 10.73 -15.82
CA SER A 451 -4.09 9.47 -15.78
C SER A 451 -4.93 9.31 -14.52
N VAL A 452 -4.50 9.88 -13.38
CA VAL A 452 -5.31 9.90 -12.15
C VAL A 452 -6.48 10.87 -12.27
N GLY A 453 -6.27 12.03 -12.88
CA GLY A 453 -7.32 13.04 -13.09
C GLY A 453 -7.62 13.91 -11.86
N ILE A 454 -6.74 13.92 -10.85
CA ILE A 454 -6.80 14.83 -9.68
C ILE A 454 -5.75 15.92 -9.87
N PRO A 455 -5.99 17.17 -9.39
CA PRO A 455 -4.98 18.23 -9.42
C PRO A 455 -3.65 17.79 -8.82
N ALA A 456 -2.54 18.13 -9.49
CA ALA A 456 -1.20 17.69 -9.11
C ALA A 456 -0.80 18.12 -7.68
N ASP A 457 -1.30 19.25 -7.21
CA ASP A 457 -1.07 19.77 -5.86
C ASP A 457 -1.78 18.95 -4.77
N GLN A 458 -2.74 18.11 -5.13
CA GLN A 458 -3.44 17.20 -4.23
C GLN A 458 -2.84 15.79 -4.22
N LEU A 459 -1.89 15.49 -5.09
CA LEU A 459 -1.23 14.19 -5.18
C LEU A 459 0.12 14.21 -4.47
N CYS A 460 0.44 13.09 -3.79
CA CYS A 460 1.78 12.83 -3.28
C CYS A 460 2.61 12.13 -4.35
N THR A 461 3.67 12.80 -4.81
CA THR A 461 4.60 12.30 -5.83
C THR A 461 6.04 12.21 -5.31
N TYR A 462 6.20 12.22 -3.99
CA TYR A 462 7.51 12.26 -3.32
C TYR A 462 8.48 11.17 -3.79
N CYS A 463 8.00 9.95 -4.03
CA CYS A 463 8.84 8.82 -4.45
C CYS A 463 9.62 9.08 -5.76
N TRP A 464 9.12 9.96 -6.62
CA TRP A 464 9.66 10.25 -7.95
C TRP A 464 10.45 11.54 -8.04
N ASN A 465 10.06 12.57 -7.28
CA ASN A 465 10.64 13.92 -7.41
C ASN A 465 11.15 14.53 -6.10
N GLY A 466 10.95 13.86 -4.95
CA GLY A 466 11.35 14.35 -3.63
C GLY A 466 10.61 15.60 -3.14
N LYS A 467 9.51 16.00 -3.80
CA LYS A 467 8.72 17.20 -3.43
C LYS A 467 7.60 16.83 -2.46
N GLU A 468 7.41 17.69 -1.45
CA GLU A 468 6.39 17.56 -0.40
C GLU A 468 5.10 18.33 -0.74
#